data_c5f7d4d8c7d383956f48b98e9127f9b1
#
_entry.id   c5f7d4d8c7d383956f48b98e9127f9b1
#
_cell.length_a   1.000
_cell.length_b   1.000
_cell.length_c   1.000
_cell.angle_alpha   90.00
_cell.angle_beta   90.00
_cell.angle_gamma   90.00
#
_symmetry.space_group_name_H-M   'P 1'
#
loop_
_entity.id
_entity.type
_entity.pdbx_description
1 polymer ?
#
loop_
_entity_poly.entity_id
_entity_poly.type
_entity_poly.pdbx_seq_one_letter_code
_entity_poly.pdbx_strand_id
1 'polypeptide(L)'
;MVIFGKTQVGKTTLLLDLMDIDLQQMATLSHVLRGGREAGKSSTATAMEYRRSTDQRWGLFVQSKTHWFASDDDMTEALAQLRKQMERGELVVDSPCIVHIPWRFFMIKTSGAPGVRILDLPGDNPANMEEQKHVNQMAKTYLPFADLVLLIGRGDDLSFLQPQVITLPGIEDWQAMPHRFRIVTTYSYSAQSVKTLIRNDPAFDIAQLRQRLIEQIERFSNLSDAAKDRNLYFPLEFGSSWLSMAENDTALYARVAPMVSRLRSELLEQIATSTSPLGRLRSTLDTHLSVKYIQEEKTAAIEKELLGLKKQQQETKDKLTVWKNAITQTQQKLKKTERLLKDNALPVSRRLIDKAAEEAAKFKLKGSYSSEKCSTLHSMIADYCFKIKDIQLDVKNKTVYWQKVARNKVEPTRQAIQDILDEKFSAIRYRLNDYWIDTYLSSANYLSDKNSVIHAADNAKMEVIRLWTSQWMAAAENVHNQYKSELTKEGVILEELRVEQNKSLQKQVSLKQQAVSCEDELKKIAVESQEDLVRCEQFVHFLDEEYLKTLSTRLDSAFQERDDCDALLQFLSCVALKNQREDLLNLTEKYSG
;
A
#
# COMPACT_ATOMS: atom_id res chain seq x y z
N MET A 1 3.51 -4.79 36.92
CA MET A 1 2.48 -4.29 36.00
C MET A 1 3.03 -3.13 35.16
N VAL A 2 2.68 -3.04 33.89
CA VAL A 2 3.09 -1.97 32.99
C VAL A 2 1.86 -1.22 32.46
N ILE A 3 1.96 0.10 32.37
CA ILE A 3 0.95 0.97 31.75
C ILE A 3 1.48 1.46 30.40
N PHE A 4 0.72 1.23 29.34
CA PHE A 4 1.10 1.60 27.98
C PHE A 4 -0.08 2.19 27.19
N GLY A 5 0.20 3.12 26.26
CA GLY A 5 -0.79 3.76 25.39
C GLY A 5 -0.25 5.04 24.78
N LYS A 6 -0.98 5.64 23.83
CA LYS A 6 -0.61 6.88 23.18
C LYS A 6 -0.36 8.02 24.18
N THR A 7 0.32 9.07 23.73
CA THR A 7 0.43 10.30 24.52
C THR A 7 -0.95 10.92 24.77
N GLN A 8 -1.13 11.59 25.91
CA GLN A 8 -2.36 12.34 26.26
C GLN A 8 -3.64 11.52 26.46
N VAL A 9 -3.57 10.20 26.58
CA VAL A 9 -4.74 9.36 26.88
C VAL A 9 -5.06 9.25 28.36
N GLY A 10 -4.33 9.93 29.25
CA GLY A 10 -4.59 9.91 30.69
C GLY A 10 -3.85 8.83 31.47
N LYS A 11 -2.77 8.21 30.93
CA LYS A 11 -1.98 7.15 31.62
C LYS A 11 -1.57 7.52 33.05
N THR A 12 -0.84 8.61 33.19
CA THR A 12 -0.35 9.07 34.50
C THR A 12 -1.51 9.41 35.45
N THR A 13 -2.60 9.99 34.94
CA THR A 13 -3.79 10.30 35.76
C THR A 13 -4.45 9.04 36.27
N LEU A 14 -4.62 8.01 35.40
CA LEU A 14 -5.14 6.70 35.84
C LEU A 14 -4.21 6.04 36.87
N LEU A 15 -2.90 6.11 36.64
CA LEU A 15 -1.93 5.54 37.57
C LEU A 15 -2.06 6.18 38.95
N LEU A 16 -2.14 7.50 39.01
CA LEU A 16 -2.32 8.23 40.26
C LEU A 16 -3.66 7.90 40.97
N ASP A 17 -4.73 7.72 40.17
CA ASP A 17 -6.03 7.27 40.67
C ASP A 17 -5.93 5.85 41.28
N LEU A 18 -5.26 4.93 40.60
CA LEU A 18 -5.03 3.56 41.11
C LEU A 18 -4.13 3.53 42.35
N MET A 19 -3.27 4.52 42.52
CA MET A 19 -2.44 4.69 43.74
C MET A 19 -3.19 5.35 44.90
N ASP A 20 -4.45 5.66 44.76
CA ASP A 20 -5.31 6.29 45.78
C ASP A 20 -4.86 7.70 46.17
N ILE A 21 -4.45 8.49 45.15
CA ILE A 21 -4.13 9.90 45.31
C ILE A 21 -5.41 10.72 45.51
N ASP A 22 -5.36 11.67 46.44
CA ASP A 22 -6.46 12.60 46.67
C ASP A 22 -6.79 13.40 45.43
N LEU A 23 -8.07 13.36 45.01
CA LEU A 23 -8.56 14.04 43.81
C LEU A 23 -8.28 15.56 43.84
N GLN A 24 -8.30 16.20 45.02
CA GLN A 24 -8.01 17.61 45.19
C GLN A 24 -6.51 17.92 44.93
N GLN A 25 -5.65 16.97 45.18
CA GLN A 25 -4.19 17.07 44.98
C GLN A 25 -3.75 16.60 43.60
N MET A 26 -4.62 15.97 42.83
CA MET A 26 -4.31 15.35 41.54
C MET A 26 -3.73 16.37 40.52
N ALA A 27 -4.27 17.58 40.46
CA ALA A 27 -3.79 18.62 39.56
C ALA A 27 -2.38 19.09 39.91
N THR A 28 -2.12 19.35 41.21
CA THR A 28 -0.82 19.75 41.74
C THR A 28 0.22 18.65 41.49
N LEU A 29 -0.10 17.44 41.84
CA LEU A 29 0.77 16.29 41.65
C LEU A 29 1.10 16.06 40.16
N SER A 30 0.10 16.12 39.29
CA SER A 30 0.29 16.02 37.85
C SER A 30 1.17 17.12 37.31
N HIS A 31 1.10 18.34 37.85
CA HIS A 31 1.96 19.45 37.43
C HIS A 31 3.45 19.18 37.81
N VAL A 32 3.70 18.73 39.01
CA VAL A 32 5.05 18.35 39.48
C VAL A 32 5.61 17.24 38.59
N LEU A 33 4.85 16.15 38.42
CA LEU A 33 5.33 15.00 37.64
C LEU A 33 5.58 15.30 36.15
N ARG A 34 4.99 16.35 35.63
CA ARG A 34 5.27 16.85 34.26
C ARG A 34 6.49 17.79 34.19
N GLY A 35 7.16 18.05 35.32
CA GLY A 35 8.25 19.03 35.39
C GLY A 35 7.80 20.44 34.99
N GLY A 36 6.61 20.87 35.48
CA GLY A 36 6.05 22.19 35.24
C GLY A 36 5.48 22.43 33.83
N ARG A 37 5.43 21.43 32.96
CA ARG A 37 4.86 21.57 31.60
C ARG A 37 3.33 21.70 31.64
N GLU A 38 2.81 22.41 30.64
CA GLU A 38 1.38 22.57 30.42
C GLU A 38 0.66 21.22 30.23
N ALA A 39 -0.61 21.18 30.56
CA ALA A 39 -1.48 20.04 30.27
C ALA A 39 -1.50 19.76 28.76
N GLY A 40 -1.37 18.50 28.37
CA GLY A 40 -1.36 18.10 26.96
C GLY A 40 0.04 17.85 26.36
N LYS A 41 1.12 18.03 27.11
CA LYS A 41 2.46 17.55 26.71
C LYS A 41 2.79 16.24 27.43
N SER A 42 3.61 15.36 26.79
CA SER A 42 4.02 14.10 27.41
C SER A 42 4.59 14.35 28.82
N SER A 43 4.05 13.67 29.82
CA SER A 43 4.52 13.74 31.21
C SER A 43 5.77 12.89 31.41
N THR A 44 5.88 11.79 30.71
CA THR A 44 6.87 10.73 30.95
C THR A 44 7.97 10.81 29.89
N ALA A 45 9.21 11.08 30.32
CA ALA A 45 10.38 11.15 29.44
C ALA A 45 11.03 9.78 29.22
N THR A 46 10.93 8.90 30.20
CA THR A 46 11.47 7.53 30.22
C THR A 46 10.53 6.62 31.00
N ALA A 47 10.87 5.34 31.14
CA ALA A 47 10.13 4.45 32.03
C ALA A 47 10.20 4.98 33.47
N MET A 48 9.05 5.25 34.07
CA MET A 48 8.93 5.82 35.42
C MET A 48 8.19 4.84 36.33
N GLU A 49 8.76 4.56 37.46
CA GLU A 49 8.12 3.82 38.54
C GLU A 49 7.74 4.80 39.67
N TYR A 50 6.47 4.82 40.07
CA TYR A 50 6.01 5.68 41.17
C TYR A 50 5.83 4.86 42.43
N ARG A 51 6.35 5.39 43.52
CA ARG A 51 6.25 4.78 44.88
C ARG A 51 5.79 5.81 45.88
N ARG A 52 5.15 5.35 46.94
CA ARG A 52 4.86 6.19 48.09
C ARG A 52 6.16 6.42 48.86
N SER A 53 6.45 7.67 49.24
CA SER A 53 7.55 8.01 50.11
C SER A 53 7.26 7.55 51.55
N THR A 54 8.29 7.27 52.31
CA THR A 54 8.18 6.96 53.72
C THR A 54 7.92 8.21 54.58
N ASP A 55 8.14 9.37 54.02
CA ASP A 55 7.98 10.67 54.69
C ASP A 55 7.35 11.74 53.77
N GLN A 56 7.48 13.00 54.13
CA GLN A 56 6.93 14.13 53.35
C GLN A 56 7.84 14.65 52.24
N ARG A 57 9.00 14.00 52.02
CA ARG A 57 9.94 14.41 50.99
C ARG A 57 9.68 13.70 49.66
N TRP A 58 9.96 14.38 48.58
CA TRP A 58 10.09 13.78 47.28
C TRP A 58 11.40 13.03 47.16
N GLY A 59 11.40 11.92 46.45
CA GLY A 59 12.64 11.22 46.08
C GLY A 59 12.66 10.95 44.59
N LEU A 60 13.82 11.19 43.96
CA LEU A 60 14.07 10.85 42.56
C LEU A 60 15.29 9.93 42.48
N PHE A 61 15.08 8.68 42.11
CA PHE A 61 16.13 7.68 41.89
C PHE A 61 16.46 7.63 40.38
N VAL A 62 17.71 7.95 40.07
CA VAL A 62 18.26 7.92 38.72
C VAL A 62 19.68 7.37 38.79
N GLN A 63 20.05 6.45 37.86
CA GLN A 63 21.41 5.90 37.76
C GLN A 63 21.99 5.44 39.13
N SER A 64 21.21 4.68 39.88
CA SER A 64 21.61 4.12 41.19
C SER A 64 21.78 5.13 42.32
N LYS A 65 21.35 6.38 42.17
CA LYS A 65 21.37 7.41 43.18
C LYS A 65 19.98 7.95 43.47
N THR A 66 19.66 8.14 44.76
CA THR A 66 18.41 8.78 45.17
C THR A 66 18.69 10.20 45.64
N HIS A 67 18.00 11.16 45.02
CA HIS A 67 18.00 12.56 45.42
C HIS A 67 16.69 12.88 46.10
N TRP A 68 16.77 13.53 47.28
CA TRP A 68 15.61 13.89 48.06
C TRP A 68 15.37 15.40 48.02
N PHE A 69 14.09 15.79 47.83
CA PHE A 69 13.67 17.18 47.72
C PHE A 69 12.58 17.49 48.76
N ALA A 70 12.64 18.67 49.35
CA ALA A 70 11.70 19.09 50.37
C ALA A 70 10.43 19.74 49.81
N SER A 71 10.54 20.41 48.67
CA SER A 71 9.44 21.16 48.03
C SER A 71 8.96 20.54 46.72
N ASP A 72 7.73 20.92 46.33
CA ASP A 72 7.15 20.55 45.02
C ASP A 72 7.90 21.24 43.86
N ASP A 73 8.38 22.46 44.06
CA ASP A 73 9.10 23.23 43.06
C ASP A 73 10.48 22.61 42.76
N ASP A 74 11.23 22.20 43.79
CA ASP A 74 12.53 21.52 43.62
C ASP A 74 12.38 20.22 42.83
N MET A 75 11.34 19.43 43.12
CA MET A 75 11.07 18.20 42.38
C MET A 75 10.63 18.47 40.95
N THR A 76 9.84 19.53 40.72
CA THR A 76 9.42 19.98 39.41
C THR A 76 10.63 20.33 38.55
N GLU A 77 11.56 21.12 39.11
CA GLU A 77 12.79 21.50 38.43
C GLU A 77 13.69 20.31 38.12
N ALA A 78 13.86 19.39 39.11
CA ALA A 78 14.65 18.16 38.92
C ALA A 78 14.13 17.31 37.75
N LEU A 79 12.81 17.11 37.65
CA LEU A 79 12.19 16.36 36.56
C LEU A 79 12.31 17.10 35.21
N ALA A 80 12.23 18.44 35.22
CA ALA A 80 12.46 19.24 34.02
C ALA A 80 13.90 19.13 33.52
N GLN A 81 14.88 19.15 34.45
CA GLN A 81 16.29 18.97 34.12
C GLN A 81 16.60 17.57 33.60
N LEU A 82 16.09 16.52 34.27
CA LEU A 82 16.22 15.13 33.81
C LEU A 82 15.80 15.00 32.35
N ARG A 83 14.64 15.53 32.00
CA ARG A 83 14.12 15.49 30.64
C ARG A 83 15.02 16.25 29.66
N LYS A 84 15.46 17.47 29.99
CA LYS A 84 16.35 18.24 29.12
C LYS A 84 17.67 17.52 28.84
N GLN A 85 18.23 16.86 29.83
CA GLN A 85 19.46 16.06 29.67
C GLN A 85 19.24 14.87 28.74
N MET A 86 18.08 14.20 28.84
CA MET A 86 17.72 13.11 27.94
C MET A 86 17.45 13.60 26.50
N GLU A 87 16.71 14.70 26.34
CA GLU A 87 16.44 15.31 25.03
C GLU A 87 17.72 15.76 24.30
N ARG A 88 18.79 16.10 25.04
CA ARG A 88 20.11 16.45 24.51
C ARG A 88 21.05 15.25 24.33
N GLY A 89 20.62 14.04 24.74
CA GLY A 89 21.48 12.86 24.73
C GLY A 89 22.62 12.88 25.75
N GLU A 90 22.59 13.82 26.70
CA GLU A 90 23.59 13.95 27.76
C GLU A 90 23.43 12.87 28.84
N LEU A 91 22.23 12.30 28.94
CA LEU A 91 21.88 11.25 29.91
C LEU A 91 21.18 10.10 29.18
N VAL A 92 21.81 8.93 29.22
CA VAL A 92 21.21 7.66 28.79
C VAL A 92 20.73 6.93 30.04
N VAL A 93 19.43 6.62 30.07
CA VAL A 93 18.80 5.92 31.20
C VAL A 93 18.40 4.53 30.74
N ASP A 94 19.12 3.51 31.22
CA ASP A 94 18.90 2.10 30.87
C ASP A 94 17.96 1.37 31.85
N SER A 95 17.59 2.03 32.96
CA SER A 95 16.70 1.49 34.00
C SER A 95 15.60 2.49 34.33
N PRO A 96 14.43 2.05 34.83
CA PRO A 96 13.35 2.94 35.23
C PRO A 96 13.81 3.95 36.27
N CYS A 97 13.41 5.20 36.12
CA CYS A 97 13.51 6.18 37.17
C CYS A 97 12.43 5.92 38.22
N ILE A 98 12.77 6.05 39.52
CA ILE A 98 11.79 5.86 40.58
C ILE A 98 11.49 7.22 41.22
N VAL A 99 10.19 7.55 41.24
CA VAL A 99 9.70 8.76 41.91
C VAL A 99 9.01 8.35 43.22
N HIS A 100 9.55 8.83 44.33
CA HIS A 100 8.89 8.69 45.62
C HIS A 100 7.99 9.90 45.87
N ILE A 101 6.67 9.65 45.94
CA ILE A 101 5.64 10.67 46.12
C ILE A 101 5.39 10.86 47.62
N PRO A 102 5.42 12.09 48.17
CA PRO A 102 5.14 12.37 49.55
C PRO A 102 3.79 11.82 50.02
N TRP A 103 3.72 11.26 51.19
CA TRP A 103 2.51 10.59 51.70
C TRP A 103 1.32 11.55 51.88
N ARG A 104 1.54 12.89 51.96
CA ARG A 104 0.46 13.90 52.02
C ARG A 104 -0.49 13.86 50.84
N PHE A 105 -0.08 13.33 49.70
CA PHE A 105 -0.89 13.24 48.50
C PHE A 105 -1.87 12.06 48.47
N PHE A 106 -1.72 11.11 49.42
CA PHE A 106 -2.51 9.89 49.43
C PHE A 106 -3.73 10.03 50.34
N MET A 107 -4.88 9.47 49.93
CA MET A 107 -6.12 9.46 50.73
C MET A 107 -5.98 8.52 51.94
N ILE A 108 -5.43 7.31 51.76
CA ILE A 108 -5.25 6.32 52.83
C ILE A 108 -3.85 6.47 53.43
N LYS A 109 -3.81 6.79 54.70
CA LYS A 109 -2.57 7.00 55.44
C LYS A 109 -1.94 5.71 56.00
N THR A 110 -2.61 4.55 55.87
CA THR A 110 -2.14 3.26 56.36
C THR A 110 -1.48 2.43 55.25
N SER A 111 -0.41 1.69 55.64
CA SER A 111 0.41 0.89 54.72
C SER A 111 -0.26 -0.44 54.34
N GLY A 112 -1.27 -0.40 53.52
CA GLY A 112 -1.97 -1.59 53.04
C GLY A 112 -2.04 -1.73 51.50
N ALA A 113 -1.27 -0.92 50.76
CA ALA A 113 -1.26 -1.05 49.32
C ALA A 113 -0.61 -2.37 48.88
N PRO A 114 -1.20 -3.11 47.92
CA PRO A 114 -0.58 -4.31 47.39
C PRO A 114 0.82 -3.96 46.85
N GLY A 115 1.81 -4.81 47.10
CA GLY A 115 3.21 -4.62 46.71
C GLY A 115 3.44 -4.70 45.20
N VAL A 116 2.53 -4.10 44.40
CA VAL A 116 2.56 -4.09 42.94
C VAL A 116 3.43 -2.93 42.47
N ARG A 117 4.48 -3.23 41.71
CA ARG A 117 5.26 -2.22 41.00
C ARG A 117 4.51 -1.80 39.76
N ILE A 118 4.28 -0.49 39.62
CA ILE A 118 3.60 0.09 38.46
C ILE A 118 4.60 0.89 37.68
N LEU A 119 4.84 0.48 36.43
CA LEU A 119 5.75 1.12 35.51
C LEU A 119 4.95 1.89 34.44
N ASP A 120 5.11 3.20 34.42
CA ASP A 120 4.55 4.09 33.37
C ASP A 120 5.57 4.19 32.24
N LEU A 121 5.24 3.65 31.06
CA LEU A 121 6.07 3.79 29.87
C LEU A 121 5.72 5.07 29.12
N PRO A 122 6.74 5.71 28.47
CA PRO A 122 6.48 6.85 27.60
C PRO A 122 5.42 6.50 26.55
N GLY A 123 4.60 7.50 26.20
CA GLY A 123 3.54 7.29 25.22
C GLY A 123 4.08 7.04 23.83
N ASP A 124 3.42 6.17 23.10
CA ASP A 124 3.65 5.99 21.67
C ASP A 124 3.27 7.28 20.92
N ASN A 125 4.06 7.66 19.91
CA ASN A 125 4.01 8.92 19.18
C ASN A 125 4.74 10.11 19.85
N PRO A 126 6.05 9.98 20.07
CA PRO A 126 6.91 11.06 20.60
C PRO A 126 7.17 12.16 19.57
N ALA A 127 7.70 13.26 20.06
CA ALA A 127 7.93 14.47 19.25
C ALA A 127 9.09 14.33 18.23
N ASN A 128 10.03 13.39 18.44
CA ASN A 128 11.20 13.20 17.58
C ASN A 128 11.61 11.72 17.45
N MET A 129 12.48 11.41 16.46
CA MET A 129 12.94 10.05 16.17
C MET A 129 13.81 9.42 17.28
N GLU A 130 14.53 10.21 18.06
CA GLU A 130 15.38 9.70 19.14
C GLU A 130 14.52 9.27 20.34
N GLU A 131 13.52 10.06 20.66
CA GLU A 131 12.53 9.71 21.68
C GLU A 131 11.76 8.44 21.28
N GLN A 132 11.42 8.26 19.97
CA GLN A 132 10.80 7.03 19.47
C GLN A 132 11.71 5.80 19.66
N LYS A 133 13.00 5.91 19.38
CA LYS A 133 13.95 4.82 19.61
C LYS A 133 14.01 4.45 21.09
N HIS A 134 14.02 5.45 21.98
CA HIS A 134 14.05 5.25 23.41
C HIS A 134 12.75 4.57 23.90
N VAL A 135 11.58 5.05 23.46
CA VAL A 135 10.27 4.42 23.77
C VAL A 135 10.27 2.96 23.33
N ASN A 136 10.69 2.68 22.09
CA ASN A 136 10.75 1.32 21.57
C ASN A 136 11.72 0.44 22.36
N GLN A 137 12.87 0.98 22.78
CA GLN A 137 13.83 0.25 23.59
C GLN A 137 13.25 -0.08 24.97
N MET A 138 12.62 0.89 25.63
CA MET A 138 11.97 0.69 26.94
C MET A 138 10.83 -0.34 26.82
N ALA A 139 9.99 -0.23 25.80
CA ALA A 139 8.92 -1.17 25.56
C ALA A 139 9.46 -2.61 25.36
N LYS A 140 10.47 -2.80 24.50
CA LYS A 140 11.13 -4.10 24.29
C LYS A 140 11.72 -4.68 25.57
N THR A 141 12.23 -3.84 26.45
CA THR A 141 12.88 -4.29 27.69
C THR A 141 11.86 -4.70 28.76
N TYR A 142 10.73 -4.00 28.89
CA TYR A 142 9.84 -4.19 30.03
C TYR A 142 8.52 -4.89 29.72
N LEU A 143 7.97 -4.74 28.51
CA LEU A 143 6.68 -5.36 28.17
C LEU A 143 6.69 -6.89 28.21
N PRO A 144 7.72 -7.59 27.69
CA PRO A 144 7.74 -9.05 27.73
C PRO A 144 7.74 -9.63 29.13
N PHE A 145 8.27 -8.90 30.12
CA PHE A 145 8.40 -9.34 31.52
C PHE A 145 7.28 -8.81 32.42
N ALA A 146 6.30 -8.11 31.90
CA ALA A 146 5.19 -7.59 32.66
C ALA A 146 4.20 -8.72 33.00
N ASP A 147 3.86 -8.90 34.27
CA ASP A 147 2.81 -9.83 34.69
C ASP A 147 1.44 -9.39 34.16
N LEU A 148 1.21 -8.08 34.08
CA LEU A 148 -0.01 -7.47 33.57
C LEU A 148 0.32 -6.17 32.82
N VAL A 149 -0.30 -5.97 31.66
CA VAL A 149 -0.19 -4.77 30.86
C VAL A 149 -1.56 -4.07 30.76
N LEU A 150 -1.62 -2.82 31.19
CA LEU A 150 -2.78 -1.97 30.97
C LEU A 150 -2.59 -1.21 29.63
N LEU A 151 -3.37 -1.58 28.62
CA LEU A 151 -3.44 -0.84 27.36
C LEU A 151 -4.46 0.28 27.49
N ILE A 152 -3.96 1.52 27.44
CA ILE A 152 -4.80 2.70 27.69
C ILE A 152 -5.03 3.48 26.41
N GLY A 153 -6.29 3.76 26.14
CA GLY A 153 -6.72 4.62 25.04
C GLY A 153 -7.94 5.45 25.43
N ARG A 154 -8.41 6.28 24.49
CA ARG A 154 -9.63 7.06 24.69
C ARG A 154 -10.85 6.23 24.25
N GLY A 155 -11.95 6.32 24.98
CA GLY A 155 -13.21 5.63 24.66
C GLY A 155 -13.92 6.16 23.40
N ASP A 156 -13.54 7.35 22.94
CA ASP A 156 -14.00 7.95 21.69
C ASP A 156 -13.07 7.66 20.49
N ASP A 157 -11.87 7.10 20.73
CA ASP A 157 -10.90 6.70 19.69
C ASP A 157 -10.26 5.35 20.03
N LEU A 158 -10.81 4.28 19.49
CA LEU A 158 -10.31 2.91 19.69
C LEU A 158 -9.20 2.54 18.67
N SER A 159 -8.71 3.48 17.86
CA SER A 159 -7.66 3.23 16.87
C SER A 159 -6.36 2.68 17.46
N PHE A 160 -6.13 2.88 18.76
CA PHE A 160 -4.97 2.34 19.48
C PHE A 160 -4.95 0.79 19.55
N LEU A 161 -6.06 0.11 19.23
CA LEU A 161 -6.17 -1.35 19.16
C LEU A 161 -6.12 -1.88 17.72
N GLN A 162 -5.88 -1.03 16.72
CA GLN A 162 -5.73 -1.47 15.33
C GLN A 162 -4.40 -2.21 15.15
N PRO A 163 -4.38 -3.35 14.44
CA PRO A 163 -3.15 -4.13 14.21
C PRO A 163 -2.01 -3.32 13.60
N GLN A 164 -2.33 -2.34 12.74
CA GLN A 164 -1.33 -1.46 12.11
C GLN A 164 -0.73 -0.43 13.08
N VAL A 165 -1.39 -0.16 14.20
CA VAL A 165 -0.95 0.81 15.22
C VAL A 165 -0.18 0.11 16.34
N ILE A 166 -0.58 -1.12 16.67
CA ILE A 166 0.09 -1.93 17.67
C ILE A 166 1.23 -2.72 17.00
N THR A 167 2.40 -2.08 16.91
CA THR A 167 3.58 -2.69 16.26
C THR A 167 4.72 -3.00 17.22
N LEU A 168 4.53 -2.76 18.52
CA LEU A 168 5.56 -2.96 19.53
C LEU A 168 5.60 -4.42 19.98
N PRO A 169 6.81 -5.03 20.06
CA PRO A 169 6.98 -6.38 20.56
C PRO A 169 6.38 -6.55 21.96
N GLY A 170 5.57 -7.58 22.15
CA GLY A 170 4.90 -7.91 23.40
C GLY A 170 3.54 -7.25 23.62
N ILE A 171 3.09 -6.39 22.67
CA ILE A 171 1.73 -5.86 22.64
C ILE A 171 1.01 -6.29 21.36
N GLU A 172 1.74 -6.48 20.25
CA GLU A 172 1.20 -6.85 18.92
C GLU A 172 0.31 -8.09 19.01
N ASP A 173 0.68 -9.04 19.88
CA ASP A 173 -0.03 -10.31 20.07
C ASP A 173 -1.00 -10.29 21.28
N TRP A 174 -1.50 -9.13 21.71
CA TRP A 174 -2.37 -9.02 22.88
C TRP A 174 -3.62 -9.90 22.80
N GLN A 175 -4.13 -10.16 21.61
CA GLN A 175 -5.29 -11.02 21.40
C GLN A 175 -4.99 -12.51 21.62
N ALA A 176 -3.74 -12.91 21.49
CA ALA A 176 -3.28 -14.27 21.72
C ALA A 176 -3.05 -14.57 23.22
N MET A 177 -2.72 -13.53 24.00
CA MET A 177 -2.51 -13.61 25.45
C MET A 177 -3.38 -12.60 26.21
N PRO A 178 -4.71 -12.60 26.03
CA PRO A 178 -5.56 -11.54 26.57
C PRO A 178 -5.53 -11.48 28.10
N HIS A 179 -5.21 -12.58 28.80
CA HIS A 179 -5.11 -12.61 30.27
C HIS A 179 -3.99 -11.72 30.82
N ARG A 180 -2.96 -11.42 30.02
CA ARG A 180 -1.90 -10.47 30.36
C ARG A 180 -2.30 -9.01 30.15
N PHE A 181 -3.42 -8.75 29.53
CA PHE A 181 -3.84 -7.40 29.12
C PHE A 181 -5.15 -7.00 29.79
N ARG A 182 -5.27 -5.70 30.06
CA ARG A 182 -6.55 -5.05 30.35
C ARG A 182 -6.67 -3.83 29.45
N ILE A 183 -7.78 -3.72 28.77
CA ILE A 183 -8.08 -2.60 27.89
C ILE A 183 -8.80 -1.55 28.71
N VAL A 184 -8.12 -0.46 29.02
CA VAL A 184 -8.68 0.63 29.80
C VAL A 184 -8.97 1.79 28.88
N THR A 185 -10.23 2.18 28.76
CA THR A 185 -10.61 3.36 28.00
C THR A 185 -10.93 4.52 28.93
N THR A 186 -10.35 5.67 28.64
CA THR A 186 -10.56 6.94 29.32
C THR A 186 -11.60 7.77 28.58
N TYR A 187 -12.20 8.76 29.20
CA TYR A 187 -13.26 9.58 28.58
C TYR A 187 -14.43 8.75 28.05
N SER A 188 -14.69 7.60 28.67
CA SER A 188 -15.64 6.61 28.16
C SER A 188 -17.08 7.08 28.25
N TYR A 189 -17.37 7.97 29.20
CA TYR A 189 -18.70 8.53 29.44
C TYR A 189 -18.83 9.97 28.93
N SER A 190 -17.77 10.56 28.41
CA SER A 190 -17.76 11.93 27.90
C SER A 190 -18.36 12.06 26.50
N ALA A 191 -18.32 11.01 25.69
CA ALA A 191 -18.85 11.00 24.34
C ALA A 191 -20.39 11.21 24.30
N GLN A 192 -20.87 12.13 23.46
CA GLN A 192 -22.30 12.46 23.36
C GLN A 192 -23.18 11.24 23.08
N SER A 193 -22.71 10.31 22.26
CA SER A 193 -23.44 9.07 21.95
C SER A 193 -23.65 8.19 23.20
N VAL A 194 -22.66 8.11 24.07
CA VAL A 194 -22.75 7.36 25.34
C VAL A 194 -23.68 8.08 26.32
N LYS A 195 -23.54 9.40 26.46
CA LYS A 195 -24.42 10.22 27.31
C LYS A 195 -25.90 10.05 26.91
N THR A 196 -26.18 10.06 25.61
CA THR A 196 -27.53 9.86 25.09
C THR A 196 -28.08 8.47 25.40
N LEU A 197 -27.26 7.42 25.24
CA LEU A 197 -27.66 6.05 25.59
C LEU A 197 -27.98 5.92 27.08
N ILE A 198 -27.12 6.40 27.97
CA ILE A 198 -27.34 6.36 29.40
C ILE A 198 -28.60 7.13 29.81
N ARG A 199 -28.88 8.27 29.18
CA ARG A 199 -30.08 9.06 29.48
C ARG A 199 -31.39 8.41 28.99
N ASN A 200 -31.35 7.76 27.83
CA ASN A 200 -32.53 7.17 27.19
C ASN A 200 -32.86 5.76 27.70
N ASP A 201 -31.88 5.02 28.19
CA ASP A 201 -32.05 3.66 28.71
C ASP A 201 -31.78 3.61 30.22
N PRO A 202 -32.80 3.56 31.06
CA PRO A 202 -32.64 3.43 32.52
C PRO A 202 -31.92 2.12 32.93
N ALA A 203 -32.01 1.08 32.12
CA ALA A 203 -31.39 -0.23 32.38
C ALA A 203 -29.96 -0.34 31.83
N PHE A 204 -29.42 0.73 31.21
CA PHE A 204 -28.07 0.72 30.68
C PHE A 204 -27.03 0.45 31.77
N ASP A 205 -26.22 -0.60 31.56
CA ASP A 205 -25.27 -1.11 32.54
C ASP A 205 -23.82 -1.25 31.98
N ILE A 206 -22.91 -1.70 32.85
CA ILE A 206 -21.51 -1.95 32.51
C ILE A 206 -21.37 -3.00 31.39
N ALA A 207 -22.21 -4.06 31.41
CA ALA A 207 -22.11 -5.14 30.45
C ALA A 207 -22.44 -4.66 29.02
N GLN A 208 -23.45 -3.79 28.90
CA GLN A 208 -23.83 -3.17 27.62
C GLN A 208 -22.73 -2.23 27.11
N LEU A 209 -22.07 -1.46 27.99
CA LEU A 209 -20.98 -0.58 27.59
C LEU A 209 -19.75 -1.38 27.14
N ARG A 210 -19.37 -2.45 27.86
CA ARG A 210 -18.31 -3.38 27.46
C ARG A 210 -18.60 -4.04 26.12
N GLN A 211 -19.83 -4.52 25.93
CA GLN A 211 -20.25 -5.13 24.66
C GLN A 211 -20.14 -4.13 23.49
N ARG A 212 -20.57 -2.90 23.69
CA ARG A 212 -20.43 -1.84 22.69
C ARG A 212 -18.98 -1.57 22.30
N LEU A 213 -18.05 -1.58 23.26
CA LEU A 213 -16.61 -1.43 22.97
C LEU A 213 -16.11 -2.58 22.09
N ILE A 214 -16.45 -3.81 22.43
CA ILE A 214 -16.10 -5.01 21.66
C ILE A 214 -16.63 -4.90 20.23
N GLU A 215 -17.89 -4.58 20.03
CA GLU A 215 -18.49 -4.40 18.70
C GLU A 215 -17.84 -3.28 17.89
N GLN A 216 -17.38 -2.21 18.54
CA GLN A 216 -16.65 -1.14 17.87
C GLN A 216 -15.26 -1.59 17.42
N ILE A 217 -14.57 -2.41 18.21
CA ILE A 217 -13.26 -2.96 17.87
C ILE A 217 -13.39 -3.97 16.74
N GLU A 218 -14.42 -4.82 16.75
CA GLU A 218 -14.68 -5.81 15.69
C GLU A 218 -14.92 -5.20 14.30
N ARG A 219 -15.22 -3.90 14.20
CA ARG A 219 -15.36 -3.22 12.90
C ARG A 219 -14.04 -3.07 12.15
N PHE A 220 -12.91 -3.12 12.84
CA PHE A 220 -11.59 -2.95 12.23
C PHE A 220 -10.58 -4.05 12.60
N SER A 221 -10.90 -4.95 13.52
CA SER A 221 -10.06 -6.06 13.94
C SER A 221 -10.92 -7.29 14.23
N ASN A 222 -10.53 -8.46 13.74
CA ASN A 222 -11.14 -9.71 14.15
C ASN A 222 -10.61 -10.09 15.53
N LEU A 223 -11.47 -10.03 16.54
CA LEU A 223 -11.09 -10.42 17.89
C LEU A 223 -11.11 -11.94 18.04
N SER A 224 -10.10 -12.48 18.71
CA SER A 224 -10.13 -13.88 19.16
C SER A 224 -11.25 -14.10 20.19
N ASP A 225 -11.74 -15.31 20.34
CA ASP A 225 -12.81 -15.60 21.31
C ASP A 225 -12.39 -15.26 22.74
N ALA A 226 -11.12 -15.47 23.08
CA ALA A 226 -10.57 -15.09 24.37
C ALA A 226 -10.49 -13.55 24.55
N ALA A 227 -10.21 -12.81 23.49
CA ALA A 227 -10.20 -11.34 23.52
C ALA A 227 -11.61 -10.71 23.57
N LYS A 228 -12.67 -11.48 23.29
CA LYS A 228 -14.08 -11.06 23.44
C LYS A 228 -14.59 -11.13 24.87
N ASP A 229 -13.78 -11.61 25.82
CA ASP A 229 -14.15 -11.59 27.24
C ASP A 229 -14.37 -10.14 27.71
N ARG A 230 -15.62 -9.85 28.10
CA ARG A 230 -16.03 -8.52 28.60
C ARG A 230 -15.23 -8.06 29.81
N ASN A 231 -14.72 -8.99 30.63
CA ASN A 231 -13.95 -8.68 31.80
C ASN A 231 -12.55 -8.10 31.52
N LEU A 232 -12.11 -8.13 30.29
CA LEU A 232 -10.86 -7.49 29.86
C LEU A 232 -10.99 -5.97 29.64
N TYR A 233 -12.23 -5.46 29.52
CA TYR A 233 -12.51 -4.08 29.10
C TYR A 233 -12.99 -3.24 30.29
N PHE A 234 -12.30 -2.14 30.54
CA PHE A 234 -12.55 -1.21 31.62
C PHE A 234 -12.82 0.20 31.11
N PRO A 235 -14.08 0.50 30.73
CA PRO A 235 -14.47 1.88 30.39
C PRO A 235 -14.54 2.73 31.64
N LEU A 236 -13.55 3.62 31.80
CA LEU A 236 -13.43 4.48 32.99
C LEU A 236 -13.57 5.96 32.64
N GLU A 237 -13.84 6.76 33.64
CA GLU A 237 -13.81 8.22 33.62
C GLU A 237 -13.11 8.69 34.89
N PHE A 238 -12.15 9.61 34.77
CA PHE A 238 -11.41 10.14 35.91
C PHE A 238 -10.78 11.51 35.56
N GLY A 239 -10.18 12.17 36.55
CA GLY A 239 -9.54 13.46 36.38
C GLY A 239 -10.51 14.61 36.09
N SER A 240 -10.11 15.54 35.21
CA SER A 240 -10.86 16.77 34.96
C SER A 240 -12.24 16.53 34.32
N SER A 241 -12.38 15.54 33.47
CA SER A 241 -13.66 15.19 32.84
C SER A 241 -14.65 14.63 33.85
N TRP A 242 -14.17 13.85 34.81
CA TRP A 242 -14.94 13.33 35.92
C TRP A 242 -15.46 14.44 36.84
N LEU A 243 -14.61 15.39 37.22
CA LEU A 243 -14.98 16.57 38.02
C LEU A 243 -15.98 17.45 37.27
N SER A 244 -15.71 17.71 36.00
CA SER A 244 -16.64 18.49 35.15
C SER A 244 -18.02 17.82 35.01
N MET A 245 -18.08 16.50 34.97
CA MET A 245 -19.36 15.78 34.95
C MET A 245 -20.10 15.93 36.29
N ALA A 246 -19.40 15.86 37.40
CA ALA A 246 -19.98 16.05 38.73
C ALA A 246 -20.56 17.45 38.93
N GLU A 247 -19.89 18.47 38.38
CA GLU A 247 -20.30 19.86 38.50
C GLU A 247 -21.41 20.25 37.51
N ASN A 248 -21.29 19.82 36.24
CA ASN A 248 -22.14 20.34 35.16
C ASN A 248 -23.25 19.37 34.72
N ASP A 249 -23.22 18.09 35.11
CA ASP A 249 -24.23 17.07 34.74
C ASP A 249 -24.46 16.09 35.88
N THR A 250 -24.94 16.60 36.99
CA THR A 250 -25.17 15.86 38.23
C THR A 250 -26.08 14.65 38.06
N ALA A 251 -27.07 14.71 37.17
CA ALA A 251 -27.97 13.60 36.89
C ALA A 251 -27.25 12.43 36.20
N LEU A 252 -26.40 12.73 35.22
CA LEU A 252 -25.55 11.74 34.57
C LEU A 252 -24.51 11.19 35.55
N TYR A 253 -23.86 12.07 36.32
CA TYR A 253 -22.90 11.69 37.33
C TYR A 253 -23.49 10.69 38.33
N ALA A 254 -24.67 10.95 38.89
CA ALA A 254 -25.34 10.07 39.85
C ALA A 254 -25.56 8.64 39.29
N ARG A 255 -25.78 8.52 37.98
CA ARG A 255 -25.95 7.22 37.29
C ARG A 255 -24.62 6.54 36.99
N VAL A 256 -23.61 7.29 36.59
CA VAL A 256 -22.31 6.78 36.15
C VAL A 256 -21.40 6.46 37.32
N ALA A 257 -21.48 7.21 38.44
CA ALA A 257 -20.59 7.05 39.56
C ALA A 257 -20.57 5.62 40.17
N PRO A 258 -21.70 4.94 40.36
CA PRO A 258 -21.68 3.54 40.84
C PRO A 258 -21.02 2.60 39.83
N MET A 259 -21.20 2.83 38.50
CA MET A 259 -20.62 2.00 37.47
C MET A 259 -19.07 2.14 37.45
N VAL A 260 -18.58 3.38 37.48
CA VAL A 260 -17.14 3.68 37.48
C VAL A 260 -16.48 3.14 38.76
N SER A 261 -17.12 3.32 39.92
CA SER A 261 -16.63 2.80 41.22
C SER A 261 -16.51 1.28 41.19
N ARG A 262 -17.51 0.58 40.66
CA ARG A 262 -17.48 -0.88 40.50
C ARG A 262 -16.38 -1.32 39.56
N LEU A 263 -16.26 -0.70 38.38
CA LEU A 263 -15.22 -0.99 37.39
C LEU A 263 -13.81 -0.76 37.96
N ARG A 264 -13.63 0.32 38.75
CA ARG A 264 -12.38 0.61 39.43
C ARG A 264 -12.02 -0.50 40.45
N SER A 265 -13.00 -0.92 41.25
CA SER A 265 -12.79 -2.01 42.21
C SER A 265 -12.46 -3.35 41.52
N GLU A 266 -13.20 -3.69 40.46
CA GLU A 266 -12.92 -4.89 39.64
C GLU A 266 -11.51 -4.83 39.01
N LEU A 267 -11.07 -3.66 38.51
CA LEU A 267 -9.73 -3.50 37.95
C LEU A 267 -8.65 -3.69 39.02
N LEU A 268 -8.81 -3.12 40.22
CA LEU A 268 -7.87 -3.27 41.31
C LEU A 268 -7.77 -4.73 41.80
N GLU A 269 -8.89 -5.44 41.89
CA GLU A 269 -8.93 -6.86 42.20
C GLU A 269 -8.22 -7.71 41.15
N GLN A 270 -8.46 -7.43 39.88
CA GLN A 270 -7.77 -8.13 38.78
C GLN A 270 -6.27 -7.82 38.74
N ILE A 271 -5.86 -6.59 39.04
CA ILE A 271 -4.43 -6.24 39.20
C ILE A 271 -3.81 -7.07 40.31
N ALA A 272 -4.42 -7.10 41.47
CA ALA A 272 -3.93 -7.86 42.63
C ALA A 272 -3.83 -9.37 42.32
N THR A 273 -4.85 -9.94 41.69
CA THR A 273 -4.89 -11.36 41.32
C THR A 273 -3.83 -11.68 40.25
N SER A 274 -3.75 -10.91 39.18
CA SER A 274 -2.81 -11.16 38.05
C SER A 274 -1.35 -10.97 38.44
N THR A 275 -1.05 -10.08 39.39
CA THR A 275 0.32 -9.84 39.86
C THR A 275 0.71 -10.70 41.09
N SER A 276 -0.21 -11.51 41.60
CA SER A 276 0.07 -12.50 42.65
C SER A 276 1.00 -13.61 42.14
N PRO A 277 1.68 -14.34 43.03
CA PRO A 277 2.50 -15.48 42.61
C PRO A 277 1.73 -16.52 41.79
N LEU A 278 0.48 -16.77 42.13
CA LEU A 278 -0.42 -17.66 41.37
C LEU A 278 -0.79 -17.10 39.98
N GLY A 279 -1.09 -15.81 39.90
CA GLY A 279 -1.38 -15.14 38.65
C GLY A 279 -0.19 -15.20 37.69
N ARG A 280 1.03 -15.03 38.19
CA ARG A 280 2.28 -15.18 37.44
C ARG A 280 2.46 -16.59 36.92
N LEU A 281 2.26 -17.60 37.80
CA LEU A 281 2.35 -19.00 37.39
C LEU A 281 1.34 -19.34 36.31
N ARG A 282 0.09 -18.93 36.46
CA ARG A 282 -0.96 -19.09 35.44
C ARG A 282 -0.56 -18.45 34.11
N SER A 283 -0.11 -17.20 34.12
CA SER A 283 0.34 -16.50 32.92
C SER A 283 1.47 -17.24 32.18
N THR A 284 2.34 -17.92 32.95
CA THR A 284 3.44 -18.70 32.37
C THR A 284 2.96 -20.02 31.78
N LEU A 285 2.01 -20.68 32.43
CA LEU A 285 1.41 -21.93 31.93
C LEU A 285 0.55 -21.68 30.67
N ASP A 286 -0.14 -20.55 30.60
CA ASP A 286 -0.93 -20.17 29.40
C ASP A 286 -0.06 -19.82 28.21
N THR A 287 1.24 -19.61 28.37
CA THR A 287 2.15 -19.17 27.29
C THR A 287 2.25 -20.20 26.14
N HIS A 288 2.20 -21.50 26.46
CA HIS A 288 2.28 -22.56 25.45
C HIS A 288 1.03 -22.59 24.52
N LEU A 289 -0.15 -22.32 25.06
CA LEU A 289 -1.39 -22.21 24.29
C LEU A 289 -1.33 -20.99 23.37
N SER A 290 -0.76 -19.91 23.88
CA SER A 290 -0.55 -18.67 23.12
C SER A 290 0.44 -18.83 21.98
N VAL A 291 1.52 -19.59 22.17
CA VAL A 291 2.51 -19.87 21.11
C VAL A 291 1.82 -20.56 19.93
N LYS A 292 1.01 -21.58 20.17
CA LYS A 292 0.27 -22.30 19.13
C LYS A 292 -0.69 -21.37 18.38
N TYR A 293 -1.45 -20.56 19.10
CA TYR A 293 -2.40 -19.61 18.52
C TYR A 293 -1.70 -18.55 17.66
N ILE A 294 -0.63 -17.93 18.17
CA ILE A 294 0.18 -16.94 17.43
C ILE A 294 0.75 -17.54 16.15
N GLN A 295 1.25 -18.80 16.25
CA GLN A 295 1.75 -19.50 15.08
C GLN A 295 0.66 -19.70 14.02
N GLU A 296 -0.51 -20.16 14.42
CA GLU A 296 -1.64 -20.38 13.52
C GLU A 296 -2.07 -19.08 12.83
N GLU A 297 -2.19 -17.97 13.56
CA GLU A 297 -2.52 -16.66 12.97
C GLU A 297 -1.45 -16.14 12.01
N LYS A 298 -0.17 -16.20 12.41
CA LYS A 298 0.94 -15.75 11.56
C LYS A 298 1.03 -16.61 10.29
N THR A 299 0.89 -17.92 10.42
CA THR A 299 0.88 -18.85 9.30
C THR A 299 -0.28 -18.55 8.35
N ALA A 300 -1.50 -18.38 8.87
CA ALA A 300 -2.67 -18.08 8.05
C ALA A 300 -2.55 -16.72 7.34
N ALA A 301 -1.96 -15.71 7.98
CA ALA A 301 -1.73 -14.41 7.37
C ALA A 301 -0.76 -14.49 6.18
N ILE A 302 0.38 -15.20 6.36
CA ILE A 302 1.40 -15.36 5.31
C ILE A 302 0.87 -16.28 4.18
N GLU A 303 0.12 -17.33 4.49
CA GLU A 303 -0.52 -18.18 3.49
C GLU A 303 -1.52 -17.40 2.61
N LYS A 304 -2.30 -16.52 3.21
CA LYS A 304 -3.21 -15.62 2.48
C LYS A 304 -2.44 -14.68 1.56
N GLU A 305 -1.34 -14.11 2.03
CA GLU A 305 -0.46 -13.26 1.22
C GLU A 305 0.15 -14.05 0.06
N LEU A 306 0.67 -15.25 0.32
CA LEU A 306 1.23 -16.14 -0.67
C LEU A 306 0.21 -16.52 -1.76
N LEU A 307 -1.04 -16.78 -1.37
CA LEU A 307 -2.13 -17.03 -2.31
C LEU A 307 -2.39 -15.82 -3.21
N GLY A 308 -2.38 -14.63 -2.63
CA GLY A 308 -2.50 -13.36 -3.38
C GLY A 308 -1.38 -13.16 -4.39
N LEU A 309 -0.13 -13.42 -3.98
CA LEU A 309 1.04 -13.35 -4.86
C LEU A 309 0.99 -14.39 -6.00
N LYS A 310 0.58 -15.62 -5.71
CA LYS A 310 0.39 -16.68 -6.73
C LYS A 310 -0.66 -16.29 -7.77
N LYS A 311 -1.76 -15.67 -7.36
CA LYS A 311 -2.79 -15.16 -8.27
C LYS A 311 -2.23 -14.05 -9.17
N GLN A 312 -1.49 -13.08 -8.60
CA GLN A 312 -0.85 -12.02 -9.37
C GLN A 312 0.22 -12.54 -10.34
N GLN A 313 0.95 -13.59 -9.96
CA GLN A 313 1.90 -14.26 -10.85
C GLN A 313 1.19 -14.89 -12.06
N GLN A 314 0.06 -15.55 -11.85
CA GLN A 314 -0.72 -16.14 -12.95
C GLN A 314 -1.26 -15.06 -13.89
N GLU A 315 -1.86 -13.98 -13.37
CA GLU A 315 -2.33 -12.85 -14.17
C GLU A 315 -1.19 -12.19 -14.99
N THR A 316 0.00 -12.09 -14.40
CA THR A 316 1.17 -11.53 -15.09
C THR A 316 1.66 -12.47 -16.19
N LYS A 317 1.63 -13.79 -15.97
CA LYS A 317 1.98 -14.81 -16.97
C LYS A 317 1.01 -14.79 -18.15
N ASP A 318 -0.28 -14.62 -17.90
CA ASP A 318 -1.31 -14.53 -18.95
C ASP A 318 -1.10 -13.25 -19.79
N LYS A 319 -0.82 -12.12 -19.15
CA LYS A 319 -0.44 -10.89 -19.86
C LYS A 319 0.80 -11.05 -20.73
N LEU A 320 1.83 -11.73 -20.24
CA LEU A 320 3.04 -12.00 -21.01
C LEU A 320 2.77 -12.83 -22.26
N THR A 321 1.85 -13.80 -22.20
CA THR A 321 1.45 -14.59 -23.39
C THR A 321 0.71 -13.73 -24.40
N VAL A 322 -0.16 -12.83 -23.97
CA VAL A 322 -0.85 -11.85 -24.85
C VAL A 322 0.15 -10.95 -25.55
N TRP A 323 1.10 -10.35 -24.82
CA TRP A 323 2.14 -9.49 -25.38
C TRP A 323 3.03 -10.23 -26.38
N LYS A 324 3.44 -11.46 -26.06
CA LYS A 324 4.25 -12.29 -26.96
C LYS A 324 3.55 -12.56 -28.29
N ASN A 325 2.26 -12.87 -28.25
CA ASN A 325 1.45 -13.10 -29.45
C ASN A 325 1.29 -11.80 -30.26
N ALA A 326 1.01 -10.67 -29.61
CA ALA A 326 0.90 -9.37 -30.27
C ALA A 326 2.22 -8.95 -30.95
N ILE A 327 3.36 -9.12 -30.27
CA ILE A 327 4.69 -8.86 -30.83
C ILE A 327 4.93 -9.72 -32.07
N THR A 328 4.62 -11.02 -32.02
CA THR A 328 4.80 -11.95 -33.13
C THR A 328 3.95 -11.53 -34.34
N GLN A 329 2.69 -11.17 -34.13
CA GLN A 329 1.80 -10.70 -35.18
C GLN A 329 2.28 -9.39 -35.81
N THR A 330 2.71 -8.43 -35.00
CA THR A 330 3.23 -7.14 -35.47
C THR A 330 4.53 -7.33 -36.26
N GLN A 331 5.43 -8.21 -35.81
CA GLN A 331 6.65 -8.56 -36.55
C GLN A 331 6.35 -9.21 -37.91
N GLN A 332 5.33 -10.07 -37.99
CA GLN A 332 4.93 -10.68 -39.26
C GLN A 332 4.37 -9.63 -40.22
N LYS A 333 3.54 -8.69 -39.76
CA LYS A 333 3.04 -7.57 -40.54
C LYS A 333 4.18 -6.69 -41.07
N LEU A 334 5.10 -6.32 -40.18
CA LEU A 334 6.25 -5.48 -40.49
C LEU A 334 7.12 -6.13 -41.58
N LYS A 335 7.45 -7.42 -41.44
CA LYS A 335 8.19 -8.18 -42.46
C LYS A 335 7.44 -8.22 -43.81
N LYS A 336 6.11 -8.32 -43.79
CA LYS A 336 5.30 -8.31 -45.03
C LYS A 336 5.36 -6.94 -45.72
N THR A 337 5.21 -5.87 -44.95
CA THR A 337 5.28 -4.49 -45.44
C THR A 337 6.68 -4.15 -45.99
N GLU A 338 7.75 -4.58 -45.29
CA GLU A 338 9.14 -4.44 -45.72
C GLU A 338 9.39 -5.14 -47.07
N ARG A 339 8.91 -6.38 -47.24
CA ARG A 339 9.03 -7.10 -48.51
C ARG A 339 8.31 -6.37 -49.63
N LEU A 340 7.07 -5.88 -49.39
CA LEU A 340 6.33 -5.11 -50.40
C LEU A 340 7.06 -3.83 -50.82
N LEU A 341 7.68 -3.13 -49.87
CA LEU A 341 8.49 -1.93 -50.20
C LEU A 341 9.77 -2.28 -50.94
N LYS A 342 10.45 -3.36 -50.59
CA LYS A 342 11.69 -3.79 -51.24
C LYS A 342 11.44 -4.25 -52.68
N ASP A 343 10.42 -5.08 -52.89
CA ASP A 343 10.09 -5.64 -54.19
C ASP A 343 9.53 -4.57 -55.18
N ASN A 344 8.98 -3.47 -54.66
CA ASN A 344 8.34 -2.40 -55.41
C ASN A 344 8.97 -1.02 -55.07
N ALA A 345 10.27 -0.98 -54.91
CA ALA A 345 10.98 0.28 -54.69
C ALA A 345 10.73 1.26 -55.84
N LEU A 346 10.76 2.56 -55.57
CA LEU A 346 10.54 3.61 -56.58
C LEU A 346 11.36 3.42 -57.89
N PRO A 347 12.63 2.98 -57.85
CA PRO A 347 13.37 2.66 -59.06
C PRO A 347 12.76 1.53 -59.91
N VAL A 348 12.15 0.53 -59.24
CA VAL A 348 11.44 -0.56 -59.95
C VAL A 348 10.15 -0.03 -60.58
N SER A 349 9.41 0.78 -59.83
CA SER A 349 8.21 1.45 -60.33
C SER A 349 8.53 2.29 -61.56
N ARG A 350 9.59 3.09 -61.51
CA ARG A 350 10.06 3.93 -62.59
C ARG A 350 10.37 3.13 -63.86
N ARG A 351 11.14 2.04 -63.75
CA ARG A 351 11.46 1.17 -64.88
C ARG A 351 10.23 0.59 -65.56
N LEU A 352 9.21 0.20 -64.79
CA LEU A 352 7.96 -0.32 -65.35
C LEU A 352 7.14 0.74 -66.08
N ILE A 353 7.12 1.95 -65.53
CA ILE A 353 6.41 3.10 -66.13
C ILE A 353 7.15 3.55 -67.39
N ASP A 354 8.50 3.66 -67.35
CA ASP A 354 9.33 4.03 -68.48
C ASP A 354 9.15 3.01 -69.65
N LYS A 355 9.14 1.71 -69.33
CA LYS A 355 8.87 0.67 -70.36
C LYS A 355 7.49 0.80 -70.98
N ALA A 356 6.46 1.10 -70.19
CA ALA A 356 5.11 1.35 -70.71
C ALA A 356 5.08 2.62 -71.56
N ALA A 357 5.83 3.67 -71.20
CA ALA A 357 5.98 4.88 -71.94
C ALA A 357 6.69 4.64 -73.29
N GLU A 358 7.77 3.84 -73.33
CA GLU A 358 8.46 3.42 -74.53
C GLU A 358 7.53 2.63 -75.46
N GLU A 359 6.68 1.75 -74.98
CA GLU A 359 5.70 1.01 -75.75
C GLU A 359 4.65 1.95 -76.33
N ALA A 360 4.13 2.92 -75.55
CA ALA A 360 3.19 3.94 -76.04
C ALA A 360 3.83 4.87 -77.09
N ALA A 361 5.13 5.18 -76.99
CA ALA A 361 5.86 5.99 -77.94
C ALA A 361 5.96 5.34 -79.33
N LYS A 362 5.94 4.00 -79.41
CA LYS A 362 5.93 3.26 -80.69
C LYS A 362 4.63 3.41 -81.51
N PHE A 363 3.60 3.97 -80.89
CA PHE A 363 2.33 4.23 -81.56
C PHE A 363 2.54 5.18 -82.77
N LYS A 364 2.26 4.67 -83.96
CA LYS A 364 2.46 5.42 -85.18
C LYS A 364 1.17 6.17 -85.54
N LEU A 365 1.31 7.49 -85.74
CA LEU A 365 0.26 8.34 -86.28
C LEU A 365 0.23 8.14 -87.77
N LYS A 366 -0.51 7.14 -88.25
CA LYS A 366 -0.67 6.88 -89.70
C LYS A 366 -2.01 7.44 -90.19
N GLY A 367 -2.01 8.14 -91.35
CA GLY A 367 -3.17 8.56 -92.09
C GLY A 367 -2.84 8.62 -93.59
N SER A 368 -3.79 8.28 -94.43
CA SER A 368 -3.67 8.38 -95.92
C SER A 368 -4.18 9.75 -96.39
N TYR A 369 -3.27 10.68 -96.60
CA TYR A 369 -3.59 12.02 -97.02
C TYR A 369 -3.02 12.20 -98.43
N SER A 370 -3.88 12.17 -99.45
CA SER A 370 -3.49 12.08 -100.87
C SER A 370 -3.58 13.40 -101.70
N SER A 371 -4.15 14.46 -101.08
CA SER A 371 -4.29 15.74 -101.80
C SER A 371 -3.44 16.85 -101.16
N GLU A 372 -2.81 17.69 -101.97
CA GLU A 372 -1.98 18.83 -101.59
C GLU A 372 -2.85 20.07 -101.29
N LYS A 373 -3.70 19.98 -100.23
CA LYS A 373 -4.64 21.02 -99.81
C LYS A 373 -4.46 21.39 -98.33
N CYS A 374 -4.73 22.66 -97.98
CA CYS A 374 -4.77 23.13 -96.59
C CYS A 374 -5.83 22.40 -95.80
N SER A 375 -7.01 22.15 -96.35
CA SER A 375 -8.09 21.38 -95.75
C SER A 375 -7.66 19.94 -95.36
N THR A 376 -6.77 19.35 -96.18
CA THR A 376 -6.21 18.02 -95.89
C THR A 376 -5.28 18.05 -94.68
N LEU A 377 -4.48 19.11 -94.52
CA LEU A 377 -3.62 19.28 -93.32
C LEU A 377 -4.44 19.59 -92.07
N HIS A 378 -5.53 20.36 -92.18
CA HIS A 378 -6.47 20.56 -91.10
C HIS A 378 -7.12 19.22 -90.64
N SER A 379 -7.55 18.40 -91.59
CA SER A 379 -8.09 17.07 -91.33
C SER A 379 -7.04 16.14 -90.68
N MET A 380 -5.77 16.24 -91.10
CA MET A 380 -4.65 15.54 -90.57
C MET A 380 -4.38 15.93 -89.09
N ILE A 381 -4.42 17.23 -88.75
CA ILE A 381 -4.31 17.73 -87.42
C ILE A 381 -5.45 17.20 -86.55
N ALA A 382 -6.69 17.25 -87.00
CA ALA A 382 -7.86 16.75 -86.26
C ALA A 382 -7.74 15.24 -85.95
N ASP A 383 -7.35 14.44 -87.00
CA ASP A 383 -7.13 12.98 -86.81
C ASP A 383 -6.00 12.67 -85.84
N TYR A 384 -4.88 13.40 -85.92
CA TYR A 384 -3.79 13.26 -85.03
C TYR A 384 -4.18 13.66 -83.59
N CYS A 385 -4.89 14.76 -83.40
CA CYS A 385 -5.41 15.18 -82.14
C CYS A 385 -6.33 14.11 -81.51
N PHE A 386 -7.23 13.52 -82.31
CA PHE A 386 -8.10 12.45 -81.89
C PHE A 386 -7.30 11.22 -81.39
N LYS A 387 -6.35 10.75 -82.23
CA LYS A 387 -5.50 9.59 -81.90
C LYS A 387 -4.60 9.83 -80.69
N ILE A 388 -4.07 11.03 -80.47
CA ILE A 388 -3.23 11.39 -79.34
C ILE A 388 -4.04 11.44 -78.05
N LYS A 389 -5.32 11.89 -78.12
CA LYS A 389 -6.22 11.86 -76.97
C LYS A 389 -6.51 10.45 -76.42
N ASP A 390 -6.51 9.45 -77.32
CA ASP A 390 -6.77 8.06 -76.96
C ASP A 390 -5.52 7.32 -76.45
N ILE A 391 -4.36 7.96 -76.37
CA ILE A 391 -3.15 7.38 -75.81
C ILE A 391 -3.33 7.13 -74.31
N GLN A 392 -3.13 5.89 -73.92
CA GLN A 392 -3.11 5.48 -72.55
C GLN A 392 -1.81 4.74 -72.24
N LEU A 393 -1.29 4.91 -71.03
CA LEU A 393 -0.17 4.13 -70.54
C LEU A 393 -0.69 2.84 -69.80
N ASP A 394 -0.41 1.70 -70.42
CA ASP A 394 -0.76 0.40 -69.84
C ASP A 394 0.43 -0.20 -69.09
N VAL A 395 0.50 0.06 -67.76
CA VAL A 395 1.54 -0.51 -66.91
C VAL A 395 1.13 -1.92 -66.48
N LYS A 396 1.67 -2.93 -67.17
CA LYS A 396 1.35 -4.34 -66.95
C LYS A 396 2.08 -4.90 -65.74
N ASN A 397 1.42 -4.94 -64.58
CA ASN A 397 1.91 -5.65 -63.37
C ASN A 397 0.73 -6.14 -62.53
N LYS A 398 0.80 -7.42 -62.08
CA LYS A 398 -0.26 -8.07 -61.32
C LYS A 398 0.00 -8.09 -59.80
N THR A 399 1.05 -7.46 -59.29
CA THR A 399 1.35 -7.43 -57.84
C THR A 399 0.31 -6.62 -57.10
N VAL A 400 0.11 -6.97 -55.81
CA VAL A 400 -0.81 -6.25 -54.90
C VAL A 400 -0.45 -4.76 -54.81
N TYR A 401 0.83 -4.44 -54.84
CA TYR A 401 1.32 -3.06 -54.85
C TYR A 401 0.79 -2.30 -56.10
N TRP A 402 0.95 -2.86 -57.30
CA TRP A 402 0.51 -2.22 -58.52
C TRP A 402 -1.01 -2.16 -58.66
N GLN A 403 -1.74 -3.11 -58.11
CA GLN A 403 -3.20 -3.00 -58.01
C GLN A 403 -3.61 -1.79 -57.16
N LYS A 404 -2.88 -1.52 -56.06
CA LYS A 404 -3.12 -0.34 -55.22
C LYS A 404 -2.71 0.95 -55.92
N VAL A 405 -1.58 0.96 -56.65
CA VAL A 405 -1.16 2.10 -57.50
C VAL A 405 -2.20 2.39 -58.57
N ALA A 406 -2.67 1.36 -59.30
CA ALA A 406 -3.67 1.53 -60.35
C ALA A 406 -5.02 2.08 -59.82
N ARG A 407 -5.40 1.77 -58.59
CA ARG A 407 -6.59 2.35 -57.94
C ARG A 407 -6.41 3.83 -57.59
N ASN A 408 -5.20 4.27 -57.34
CA ASN A 408 -4.87 5.63 -56.92
C ASN A 408 -4.34 6.50 -58.06
N LYS A 409 -4.26 5.96 -59.31
CA LYS A 409 -3.81 6.76 -60.46
C LYS A 409 -4.83 7.87 -60.73
N VAL A 410 -4.30 9.02 -61.04
CA VAL A 410 -5.10 10.14 -61.51
C VAL A 410 -4.93 10.21 -63.03
N GLU A 411 -6.00 9.95 -63.76
CA GLU A 411 -5.96 10.10 -65.23
C GLU A 411 -5.79 11.58 -65.62
N PRO A 412 -4.94 11.90 -66.61
CA PRO A 412 -4.85 13.26 -67.10
C PRO A 412 -6.22 13.75 -67.48
N THR A 413 -6.55 14.96 -67.08
CA THR A 413 -7.82 15.56 -67.51
C THR A 413 -7.86 15.78 -69.01
N ARG A 414 -9.03 15.61 -69.60
CA ARG A 414 -9.20 15.89 -71.01
C ARG A 414 -8.75 17.30 -71.38
N GLN A 415 -8.94 18.26 -70.49
CA GLN A 415 -8.49 19.64 -70.66
C GLN A 415 -6.96 19.73 -70.70
N ALA A 416 -6.22 19.07 -69.83
CA ALA A 416 -4.75 19.08 -69.82
C ALA A 416 -4.17 18.50 -71.14
N ILE A 417 -4.80 17.43 -71.63
CA ILE A 417 -4.40 16.88 -72.94
C ILE A 417 -4.76 17.86 -74.06
N GLN A 418 -5.94 18.51 -74.01
CA GLN A 418 -6.36 19.49 -74.99
C GLN A 418 -5.41 20.70 -74.98
N ASP A 419 -5.00 21.20 -73.87
CA ASP A 419 -4.08 22.32 -73.69
C ASP A 419 -2.71 22.02 -74.36
N ILE A 420 -2.19 20.80 -74.24
CA ILE A 420 -0.98 20.34 -74.90
C ILE A 420 -1.18 20.36 -76.45
N LEU A 421 -2.32 19.82 -76.90
CA LEU A 421 -2.62 19.79 -78.33
C LEU A 421 -2.76 21.20 -78.93
N ASP A 422 -3.46 22.07 -78.24
CA ASP A 422 -3.67 23.44 -78.66
C ASP A 422 -2.35 24.22 -78.67
N GLU A 423 -1.48 24.03 -77.66
CA GLU A 423 -0.14 24.64 -77.65
C GLU A 423 0.70 24.17 -78.82
N LYS A 424 0.81 22.85 -79.03
CA LYS A 424 1.71 22.31 -80.10
C LYS A 424 1.23 22.55 -81.50
N PHE A 425 -0.08 22.67 -81.74
CA PHE A 425 -0.64 22.91 -83.08
C PHE A 425 -0.99 24.38 -83.33
N SER A 426 -0.93 25.27 -82.34
CA SER A 426 -1.35 26.67 -82.47
C SER A 426 -0.66 27.42 -83.65
N ALA A 427 0.66 27.36 -83.65
CA ALA A 427 1.45 28.08 -84.71
C ALA A 427 1.17 27.55 -86.11
N ILE A 428 0.94 26.24 -86.25
CA ILE A 428 0.66 25.62 -87.54
C ILE A 428 -0.76 25.94 -87.96
N ARG A 429 -1.75 25.88 -87.09
CA ARG A 429 -3.13 26.26 -87.37
C ARG A 429 -3.22 27.72 -87.77
N TYR A 430 -2.51 28.61 -87.06
CA TYR A 430 -2.44 30.01 -87.41
C TYR A 430 -1.91 30.18 -88.83
N ARG A 431 -0.77 29.58 -89.19
CA ARG A 431 -0.16 29.65 -90.51
C ARG A 431 -1.05 29.07 -91.63
N LEU A 432 -1.73 27.92 -91.37
CA LEU A 432 -2.64 27.31 -92.37
C LEU A 432 -3.90 28.15 -92.58
N ASN A 433 -4.35 28.92 -91.60
CA ASN A 433 -5.50 29.83 -91.73
C ASN A 433 -5.18 31.11 -92.59
N ASP A 434 -3.90 31.46 -92.74
CA ASP A 434 -3.46 32.59 -93.52
C ASP A 434 -3.44 32.30 -95.04
N TYR A 435 -3.63 31.02 -95.43
CA TYR A 435 -3.67 30.67 -96.85
C TYR A 435 -5.04 31.03 -97.46
N TRP A 436 -5.00 31.86 -98.52
CA TRP A 436 -6.20 32.32 -99.25
C TRP A 436 -6.81 31.28 -100.19
N ILE A 437 -6.00 30.30 -100.60
CA ILE A 437 -6.39 29.24 -101.57
C ILE A 437 -6.13 27.89 -100.89
N ASP A 438 -7.10 26.96 -100.94
CA ASP A 438 -7.00 25.62 -100.31
C ASP A 438 -5.94 24.75 -101.02
N THR A 439 -5.64 24.96 -102.27
CA THR A 439 -4.65 24.16 -103.02
C THR A 439 -3.27 24.83 -102.94
N TYR A 440 -2.22 24.07 -102.57
CA TYR A 440 -0.85 24.58 -102.59
C TYR A 440 -0.34 24.84 -103.98
N LEU A 441 0.26 26.01 -104.23
CA LEU A 441 0.89 26.38 -105.45
C LEU A 441 2.26 25.73 -105.65
N SER A 442 2.86 25.20 -104.59
CA SER A 442 4.16 24.52 -104.60
C SER A 442 4.10 23.28 -103.67
N SER A 443 4.45 22.13 -104.24
CA SER A 443 4.57 20.86 -103.46
C SER A 443 5.63 20.95 -102.37
N ALA A 444 6.67 21.80 -102.54
CA ALA A 444 7.69 22.02 -101.53
C ALA A 444 7.11 22.68 -100.25
N ASN A 445 6.21 23.70 -100.42
CA ASN A 445 5.54 24.35 -99.27
C ASN A 445 4.56 23.39 -98.61
N TYR A 446 3.82 22.60 -99.36
CA TYR A 446 2.96 21.54 -98.80
C TYR A 446 3.75 20.54 -97.96
N LEU A 447 4.89 20.04 -98.49
CA LEU A 447 5.75 19.10 -97.77
C LEU A 447 6.35 19.71 -96.49
N SER A 448 6.73 21.00 -96.57
CA SER A 448 7.22 21.74 -95.38
C SER A 448 6.16 21.80 -94.26
N ASP A 449 4.93 22.20 -94.61
CA ASP A 449 3.83 22.31 -93.68
C ASP A 449 3.38 20.92 -93.18
N LYS A 450 3.33 19.94 -94.07
CA LYS A 450 3.05 18.56 -93.70
C LYS A 450 4.08 18.00 -92.67
N ASN A 451 5.37 18.25 -92.91
CA ASN A 451 6.43 17.88 -92.02
C ASN A 451 6.29 18.61 -90.68
N SER A 452 5.91 19.87 -90.66
CA SER A 452 5.62 20.66 -89.49
C SER A 452 4.45 20.07 -88.70
N VAL A 453 3.36 19.63 -89.32
CA VAL A 453 2.24 18.93 -88.70
C VAL A 453 2.69 17.61 -88.08
N ILE A 454 3.50 16.81 -88.76
CA ILE A 454 4.03 15.54 -88.26
C ILE A 454 4.91 15.80 -87.04
N HIS A 455 5.79 16.78 -87.10
CA HIS A 455 6.67 17.15 -86.03
C HIS A 455 5.89 17.64 -84.80
N ALA A 456 4.87 18.46 -84.96
CA ALA A 456 4.00 18.94 -83.93
C ALA A 456 3.22 17.77 -83.27
N ALA A 457 2.74 16.84 -84.13
CA ALA A 457 2.03 15.65 -83.62
C ALA A 457 2.93 14.71 -82.84
N ASP A 458 4.16 14.49 -83.29
CA ASP A 458 5.12 13.68 -82.53
C ASP A 458 5.51 14.34 -81.17
N ASN A 459 5.71 15.66 -81.22
CA ASN A 459 5.97 16.41 -79.95
C ASN A 459 4.77 16.36 -79.00
N ALA A 460 3.54 16.60 -79.52
CA ALA A 460 2.33 16.50 -78.71
C ALA A 460 2.13 15.08 -78.10
N LYS A 461 2.37 14.05 -78.95
CA LYS A 461 2.33 12.64 -78.48
C LYS A 461 3.30 12.41 -77.35
N MET A 462 4.54 12.84 -77.46
CA MET A 462 5.55 12.66 -76.45
C MET A 462 5.20 13.42 -75.15
N GLU A 463 4.62 14.61 -75.28
CA GLU A 463 4.21 15.39 -74.10
C GLU A 463 3.02 14.78 -73.39
N VAL A 464 2.04 14.23 -74.11
CA VAL A 464 0.92 13.45 -73.51
C VAL A 464 1.45 12.20 -72.81
N ILE A 465 2.41 11.50 -73.40
CA ILE A 465 3.05 10.33 -72.74
C ILE A 465 3.78 10.76 -71.45
N ARG A 466 4.49 11.89 -71.47
CA ARG A 466 5.13 12.45 -70.27
C ARG A 466 4.11 12.79 -69.20
N LEU A 467 2.97 13.38 -69.56
CA LEU A 467 1.89 13.69 -68.64
C LEU A 467 1.36 12.41 -67.97
N TRP A 468 1.09 11.35 -68.73
CA TRP A 468 0.72 10.06 -68.21
C TRP A 468 1.80 9.44 -67.26
N THR A 469 3.06 9.55 -67.68
CA THR A 469 4.21 9.07 -66.89
C THR A 469 4.26 9.75 -65.54
N SER A 470 4.08 11.09 -65.54
CA SER A 470 4.06 11.85 -64.25
C SER A 470 2.92 11.45 -63.34
N GLN A 471 1.72 11.19 -63.86
CA GLN A 471 0.57 10.74 -63.08
C GLN A 471 0.80 9.36 -62.47
N TRP A 472 1.34 8.41 -63.24
CA TRP A 472 1.69 7.09 -62.75
C TRP A 472 2.79 7.14 -61.67
N MET A 473 3.80 8.01 -61.87
CA MET A 473 4.87 8.20 -60.87
C MET A 473 4.32 8.79 -59.59
N ALA A 474 3.48 9.81 -59.65
CA ALA A 474 2.85 10.41 -58.49
C ALA A 474 1.98 9.39 -57.73
N ALA A 475 1.22 8.55 -58.45
CA ALA A 475 0.45 7.48 -57.83
C ALA A 475 1.35 6.41 -57.15
N ALA A 476 2.48 6.06 -57.77
CA ALA A 476 3.46 5.14 -57.22
C ALA A 476 4.13 5.70 -55.95
N GLU A 477 4.50 6.98 -55.96
CA GLU A 477 5.06 7.70 -54.81
C GLU A 477 4.07 7.77 -53.64
N ASN A 478 2.81 8.07 -53.91
CA ASN A 478 1.77 8.08 -52.88
C ASN A 478 1.63 6.72 -52.22
N VAL A 479 1.54 5.64 -52.97
CA VAL A 479 1.46 4.28 -52.41
C VAL A 479 2.73 3.90 -51.67
N HIS A 480 3.89 4.27 -52.19
CA HIS A 480 5.18 4.04 -51.53
C HIS A 480 5.23 4.75 -50.17
N ASN A 481 4.83 6.02 -50.11
CA ASN A 481 4.80 6.82 -48.89
C ASN A 481 3.78 6.28 -47.86
N GLN A 482 2.62 5.77 -48.32
CA GLN A 482 1.66 5.11 -47.48
C GLN A 482 2.27 3.88 -46.77
N TYR A 483 2.91 2.97 -47.54
CA TYR A 483 3.56 1.79 -46.95
C TYR A 483 4.74 2.16 -46.04
N LYS A 484 5.50 3.20 -46.38
CA LYS A 484 6.57 3.72 -45.50
C LYS A 484 6.01 4.25 -44.20
N SER A 485 4.89 4.97 -44.23
CA SER A 485 4.19 5.44 -43.03
C SER A 485 3.63 4.29 -42.21
N GLU A 486 3.02 3.28 -42.87
CA GLU A 486 2.55 2.06 -42.18
C GLU A 486 3.70 1.32 -41.48
N LEU A 487 4.85 1.19 -42.15
CA LEU A 487 6.05 0.57 -41.58
C LEU A 487 6.53 1.30 -40.32
N THR A 488 6.60 2.62 -40.38
CA THR A 488 7.02 3.45 -39.25
C THR A 488 6.06 3.30 -38.05
N LYS A 489 4.75 3.34 -38.30
CA LYS A 489 3.72 3.14 -37.27
C LYS A 489 3.81 1.76 -36.63
N GLU A 490 3.93 0.72 -37.45
CA GLU A 490 4.08 -0.66 -36.93
C GLU A 490 5.38 -0.83 -36.16
N GLY A 491 6.45 -0.14 -36.54
CA GLY A 491 7.72 -0.10 -35.80
C GLY A 491 7.58 0.52 -34.41
N VAL A 492 6.88 1.64 -34.29
CA VAL A 492 6.60 2.30 -33.00
C VAL A 492 5.76 1.39 -32.11
N ILE A 493 4.68 0.79 -32.64
CA ILE A 493 3.84 -0.15 -31.90
C ILE A 493 4.67 -1.34 -31.39
N LEU A 494 5.57 -1.86 -32.21
CA LEU A 494 6.44 -2.98 -31.79
C LEU A 494 7.32 -2.61 -30.60
N GLU A 495 7.91 -1.42 -30.60
CA GLU A 495 8.74 -0.95 -29.47
C GLU A 495 7.91 -0.71 -28.20
N GLU A 496 6.72 -0.15 -28.32
CA GLU A 496 5.79 0.00 -27.19
C GLU A 496 5.43 -1.35 -26.58
N LEU A 497 5.09 -2.34 -27.41
CA LEU A 497 4.80 -3.70 -26.96
C LEU A 497 5.98 -4.37 -26.25
N ARG A 498 7.20 -4.14 -26.72
CA ARG A 498 8.44 -4.65 -26.07
C ARG A 498 8.67 -4.01 -24.71
N VAL A 499 8.45 -2.71 -24.59
CA VAL A 499 8.57 -2.00 -23.30
C VAL A 499 7.59 -2.57 -22.28
N GLU A 500 6.32 -2.77 -22.66
CA GLU A 500 5.31 -3.34 -21.78
C GLU A 500 5.59 -4.81 -21.42
N GLN A 501 6.11 -5.59 -22.37
CA GLN A 501 6.58 -6.95 -22.10
C GLN A 501 7.71 -6.96 -21.06
N ASN A 502 8.70 -6.08 -21.19
CA ASN A 502 9.83 -5.98 -20.26
C ASN A 502 9.39 -5.57 -18.85
N LYS A 503 8.48 -4.59 -18.73
CA LYS A 503 7.88 -4.22 -17.44
C LYS A 503 7.16 -5.41 -16.78
N SER A 504 6.41 -6.17 -17.57
CA SER A 504 5.71 -7.36 -17.08
C SER A 504 6.67 -8.48 -16.65
N LEU A 505 7.81 -8.65 -17.33
CA LEU A 505 8.87 -9.58 -16.96
C LEU A 505 9.53 -9.17 -15.63
N GLN A 506 9.86 -7.90 -15.46
CA GLN A 506 10.42 -7.38 -14.20
C GLN A 506 9.45 -7.59 -13.03
N LYS A 507 8.17 -7.32 -13.26
CA LYS A 507 7.13 -7.59 -12.27
C LYS A 507 7.03 -9.08 -11.92
N GLN A 508 7.12 -9.96 -12.88
CA GLN A 508 7.12 -11.42 -12.64
C GLN A 508 8.30 -11.87 -11.77
N VAL A 509 9.49 -11.31 -11.99
CA VAL A 509 10.69 -11.61 -11.19
C VAL A 509 10.49 -11.13 -9.75
N SER A 510 10.01 -9.89 -9.55
CA SER A 510 9.73 -9.34 -8.23
C SER A 510 8.70 -10.18 -7.46
N LEU A 511 7.58 -10.55 -8.09
CA LEU A 511 6.56 -11.40 -7.49
C LEU A 511 7.06 -12.79 -7.11
N LYS A 512 7.99 -13.35 -7.89
CA LYS A 512 8.64 -14.62 -7.55
C LYS A 512 9.52 -14.49 -6.32
N GLN A 513 10.31 -13.42 -6.22
CA GLN A 513 11.17 -13.17 -5.07
C GLN A 513 10.34 -12.99 -3.78
N GLN A 514 9.24 -12.24 -3.85
CA GLN A 514 8.32 -12.07 -2.73
C GLN A 514 7.69 -13.40 -2.29
N ALA A 515 7.26 -14.23 -3.23
CA ALA A 515 6.69 -15.53 -2.91
C ALA A 515 7.71 -16.47 -2.23
N VAL A 516 8.96 -16.48 -2.68
CA VAL A 516 10.04 -17.25 -2.03
C VAL A 516 10.30 -16.72 -0.62
N SER A 517 10.32 -15.40 -0.43
CA SER A 517 10.49 -14.80 0.90
C SER A 517 9.38 -15.23 1.86
N CYS A 518 8.12 -15.23 1.42
CA CYS A 518 7.00 -15.73 2.24
C CYS A 518 7.13 -17.23 2.57
N GLU A 519 7.54 -18.06 1.61
CA GLU A 519 7.76 -19.49 1.85
C GLU A 519 8.90 -19.77 2.83
N ASP A 520 9.97 -18.98 2.80
CA ASP A 520 11.07 -19.10 3.75
C ASP A 520 10.68 -18.59 5.14
N GLU A 521 9.85 -17.56 5.22
CA GLU A 521 9.29 -17.06 6.46
C GLU A 521 8.36 -18.08 7.13
N LEU A 522 7.51 -18.77 6.37
CA LEU A 522 6.69 -19.89 6.86
C LEU A 522 7.55 -21.01 7.46
N LYS A 523 8.64 -21.39 6.79
CA LYS A 523 9.56 -22.41 7.33
C LYS A 523 10.21 -21.95 8.65
N LYS A 524 10.60 -20.68 8.71
CA LYS A 524 11.22 -20.11 9.91
C LYS A 524 10.25 -20.11 11.08
N ILE A 525 9.00 -19.66 10.87
CA ILE A 525 7.96 -19.70 11.90
C ILE A 525 7.71 -21.13 12.39
N ALA A 526 7.66 -22.11 11.50
CA ALA A 526 7.47 -23.50 11.88
C ALA A 526 8.60 -24.04 12.78
N VAL A 527 9.86 -23.69 12.47
CA VAL A 527 11.01 -24.10 13.28
C VAL A 527 10.99 -23.39 14.64
N GLU A 528 10.84 -22.07 14.67
CA GLU A 528 10.81 -21.28 15.90
C GLU A 528 9.68 -21.74 16.84
N SER A 529 8.51 -22.00 16.28
CA SER A 529 7.36 -22.50 17.04
C SER A 529 7.62 -23.88 17.65
N GLN A 530 8.26 -24.78 16.92
CA GLN A 530 8.60 -26.09 17.45
C GLN A 530 9.60 -26.00 18.60
N GLU A 531 10.60 -25.11 18.50
CA GLU A 531 11.54 -24.85 19.59
C GLU A 531 10.86 -24.27 20.81
N ASP A 532 9.91 -23.34 20.64
CA ASP A 532 9.18 -22.72 21.73
C ASP A 532 8.24 -23.70 22.43
N LEU A 533 7.59 -24.60 21.67
CA LEU A 533 6.78 -25.67 22.26
C LEU A 533 7.63 -26.60 23.13
N VAL A 534 8.81 -27.02 22.63
CA VAL A 534 9.74 -27.85 23.41
C VAL A 534 10.20 -27.15 24.69
N ARG A 535 10.50 -25.84 24.63
CA ARG A 535 10.86 -25.04 25.81
C ARG A 535 9.71 -24.96 26.81
N CYS A 536 8.48 -24.78 26.33
CA CYS A 536 7.28 -24.73 27.18
C CYS A 536 7.05 -26.08 27.88
N GLU A 537 7.18 -27.21 27.17
CA GLU A 537 7.06 -28.56 27.76
C GLU A 537 8.13 -28.81 28.85
N GLN A 538 9.37 -28.44 28.56
CA GLN A 538 10.46 -28.54 29.53
C GLN A 538 10.19 -27.69 30.78
N PHE A 539 9.65 -26.48 30.59
CA PHE A 539 9.32 -25.59 31.67
C PHE A 539 8.18 -26.14 32.56
N VAL A 540 7.14 -26.71 31.97
CA VAL A 540 6.03 -27.36 32.71
C VAL A 540 6.56 -28.53 33.53
N HIS A 541 7.42 -29.36 32.94
CA HIS A 541 8.05 -30.49 33.64
C HIS A 541 8.89 -30.00 34.83
N PHE A 542 9.70 -28.97 34.63
CA PHE A 542 10.50 -28.36 35.70
C PHE A 542 9.63 -27.82 36.86
N LEU A 543 8.52 -27.16 36.52
CA LEU A 543 7.57 -26.67 37.53
C LEU A 543 6.94 -27.81 38.36
N ASP A 544 6.61 -28.92 37.73
CA ASP A 544 6.07 -30.09 38.41
C ASP A 544 7.10 -30.72 39.37
N GLU A 545 8.36 -30.82 38.93
CA GLU A 545 9.45 -31.32 39.81
C GLU A 545 9.67 -30.42 41.03
N GLU A 546 9.75 -29.09 40.81
CA GLU A 546 9.94 -28.13 41.92
C GLU A 546 8.71 -28.06 42.86
N TYR A 547 7.50 -28.22 42.29
CA TYR A 547 6.29 -28.34 43.10
C TYR A 547 6.35 -29.54 44.02
N LEU A 548 6.65 -30.74 43.51
CA LEU A 548 6.75 -31.97 44.30
C LEU A 548 7.82 -31.87 45.38
N LYS A 549 8.97 -31.30 45.04
CA LYS A 549 10.06 -31.05 45.99
C LYS A 549 9.66 -30.07 47.09
N THR A 550 9.00 -28.96 46.71
CA THR A 550 8.50 -27.96 47.67
C THR A 550 7.44 -28.56 48.61
N LEU A 551 6.51 -29.34 48.05
CA LEU A 551 5.47 -30.02 48.83
C LEU A 551 6.09 -31.01 49.84
N SER A 552 7.02 -31.86 49.38
CA SER A 552 7.77 -32.80 50.23
C SER A 552 8.49 -32.07 51.37
N THR A 553 9.25 -31.03 51.05
CA THR A 553 10.01 -30.24 52.03
C THR A 553 9.08 -29.60 53.10
N ARG A 554 7.94 -29.06 52.66
CA ARG A 554 6.96 -28.46 53.61
C ARG A 554 6.27 -29.51 54.46
N LEU A 555 5.94 -30.68 53.92
CA LEU A 555 5.39 -31.79 54.68
C LEU A 555 6.38 -32.28 55.69
N ASP A 556 7.66 -32.48 55.31
CA ASP A 556 8.71 -32.88 56.26
C ASP A 556 8.88 -31.86 57.42
N SER A 557 8.81 -30.55 57.04
CA SER A 557 8.86 -29.49 58.08
C SER A 557 7.65 -29.52 58.99
N ALA A 558 6.45 -29.77 58.50
CA ALA A 558 5.24 -29.89 59.30
C ALA A 558 5.28 -31.09 60.23
N PHE A 559 5.88 -32.22 59.79
CA PHE A 559 6.06 -33.40 60.66
C PHE A 559 7.15 -33.22 61.71
N GLN A 560 8.11 -32.31 61.51
CA GLN A 560 9.17 -32.01 62.46
C GLN A 560 8.82 -30.90 63.48
N GLU A 561 7.73 -30.17 63.23
CA GLU A 561 7.27 -29.07 64.05
C GLU A 561 6.79 -29.61 65.41
N ARG A 562 7.19 -28.95 66.46
CA ARG A 562 6.87 -29.35 67.84
C ARG A 562 5.61 -28.72 68.42
N ASP A 563 5.18 -27.61 67.81
CA ASP A 563 3.93 -26.96 68.19
C ASP A 563 2.80 -27.49 67.29
N ASP A 564 1.78 -28.05 67.88
CA ASP A 564 0.65 -28.68 67.21
C ASP A 564 -0.14 -27.69 66.37
N CYS A 565 -0.24 -26.40 66.77
CA CYS A 565 -0.92 -25.36 66.01
C CYS A 565 -0.13 -24.97 64.79
N ASP A 566 1.18 -24.80 64.92
CA ASP A 566 2.06 -24.44 63.81
C ASP A 566 2.20 -25.60 62.79
N ALA A 567 2.28 -26.85 63.31
CA ALA A 567 2.27 -28.05 62.48
C ALA A 567 0.97 -28.16 61.65
N LEU A 568 -0.19 -27.90 62.25
CA LEU A 568 -1.49 -27.89 61.58
C LEU A 568 -1.57 -26.78 60.49
N LEU A 569 -1.11 -25.57 60.78
CA LEU A 569 -1.08 -24.46 59.82
C LEU A 569 -0.19 -24.78 58.64
N GLN A 570 0.98 -25.38 58.85
CA GLN A 570 1.87 -25.82 57.76
C GLN A 570 1.22 -26.93 56.92
N PHE A 571 0.55 -27.90 57.56
CA PHE A 571 -0.17 -28.96 56.87
C PHE A 571 -1.33 -28.41 56.02
N LEU A 572 -2.13 -27.47 56.56
CA LEU A 572 -3.18 -26.78 55.81
C LEU A 572 -2.62 -25.98 54.62
N SER A 573 -1.44 -25.39 54.79
CA SER A 573 -0.76 -24.71 53.66
C SER A 573 -0.36 -25.68 52.56
N CYS A 574 0.04 -26.91 52.88
CA CYS A 574 0.32 -27.97 51.92
C CYS A 574 -0.94 -28.42 51.17
N VAL A 575 -2.06 -28.57 51.87
CA VAL A 575 -3.37 -28.90 51.27
C VAL A 575 -3.83 -27.78 50.35
N ALA A 576 -3.68 -26.52 50.77
CA ALA A 576 -4.00 -25.36 49.93
C ALA A 576 -3.13 -25.33 48.67
N LEU A 577 -1.84 -25.62 48.78
CA LEU A 577 -0.93 -25.69 47.63
C LEU A 577 -1.34 -26.79 46.62
N LYS A 578 -1.75 -27.97 47.16
CA LYS A 578 -2.26 -29.07 46.31
C LYS A 578 -3.53 -28.69 45.57
N ASN A 579 -4.50 -28.11 46.26
CA ASN A 579 -5.76 -27.69 45.65
C ASN A 579 -5.52 -26.62 44.56
N GLN A 580 -4.63 -25.66 44.82
CA GLN A 580 -4.26 -24.64 43.85
C GLN A 580 -3.64 -25.22 42.56
N ARG A 581 -2.81 -26.28 42.72
CA ARG A 581 -2.26 -26.99 41.52
C ARG A 581 -3.35 -27.71 40.76
N GLU A 582 -4.27 -28.39 41.40
CA GLU A 582 -5.39 -29.09 40.75
C GLU A 582 -6.30 -28.09 40.01
N ASP A 583 -6.58 -26.94 40.61
CA ASP A 583 -7.34 -25.86 39.96
C ASP A 583 -6.62 -25.32 38.69
N LEU A 584 -5.30 -25.17 38.75
CA LEU A 584 -4.50 -24.73 37.60
C LEU A 584 -4.50 -25.77 36.46
N LEU A 585 -4.34 -27.05 36.78
CA LEU A 585 -4.36 -28.13 35.79
C LEU A 585 -5.74 -28.29 35.14
N ASN A 586 -6.82 -28.20 35.91
CA ASN A 586 -8.19 -28.24 35.40
C ASN A 586 -8.50 -27.06 34.47
N LEU A 587 -7.89 -25.91 34.70
CA LEU A 587 -8.00 -24.75 33.78
C LEU A 587 -7.22 -24.95 32.48
N THR A 588 -6.02 -25.54 32.54
CA THR A 588 -5.23 -25.84 31.33
C THR A 588 -5.90 -26.92 30.47
N GLU A 589 -6.50 -27.94 31.03
CA GLU A 589 -7.25 -28.97 30.28
C GLU A 589 -8.50 -28.40 29.57
N LYS A 590 -9.13 -27.39 30.16
CA LYS A 590 -10.33 -26.75 29.59
C LYS A 590 -10.05 -25.93 28.34
N TYR A 591 -8.80 -25.52 28.15
CA TYR A 591 -8.35 -24.73 26.96
C TYR A 591 -7.55 -25.55 25.95
N SER A 592 -7.24 -26.82 26.23
CA SER A 592 -6.51 -27.72 25.33
C SER A 592 -7.44 -28.64 24.50
N GLY A 593 -8.74 -28.55 24.65
CA GLY A 593 -9.78 -29.16 23.81
C GLY A 593 -10.38 -28.12 22.90
#